data_a8967182a12325a0ce18d0f026c9d12c
#
_entry.id   a8967182a12325a0ce18d0f026c9d12c
#
_cell.length_a   1.000
_cell.length_b   1.000
_cell.length_c   1.000
_cell.angle_alpha   90.00
_cell.angle_beta   90.00
_cell.angle_gamma   90.00
#
_symmetry.space_group_name_H-M   'P 1'
#
loop_
_entity.id
_entity.type
_entity.pdbx_description
1 polymer ?
#
loop_
_entity_poly.entity_id
_entity_poly.type
_entity_poly.pdbx_seq_one_letter_code
_entity_poly.pdbx_strand_id
1 'polypeptide(L)'
;MDLNYGPEYDEFKDEVRLFITENEGVNLGDSLRSRERIDWQQKLIDHGYFARSTPKEYGGYGGDMDMIESRIIAEEFAKSRIPKPMGGQGIQMLVPTLLELGSEEQKKAFIKPTLRGEIIWCQGYSEPNSGSDLASLQTKGELDGDEWIINGQKIWTSTAKFAQMCFCLVRTEPDAPKHQGISYLLIPMDSPGIEIRPIMQMTGTADFNEVFFTDVRIPATNIVGKRGEGWKVANATLSYERGSLADPNVMMNRMYALIDLMKSETIDGERVIDKPAYRDRLLRVQGRVLALQSN
;
A
#
# COMPACT_ATOMS: atom_id res chain seq x y z
N MET A 1 27.07 18.95 10.94
CA MET A 1 26.20 17.82 11.33
C MET A 1 26.55 16.70 10.36
N ASP A 2 27.03 15.58 10.85
CA ASP A 2 27.26 14.39 10.03
C ASP A 2 25.89 13.72 9.81
N LEU A 3 25.51 13.49 8.55
CA LEU A 3 24.26 12.84 8.15
C LEU A 3 24.52 11.38 7.71
N ASN A 4 25.75 10.89 7.85
CA ASN A 4 26.06 9.50 7.57
C ASN A 4 25.57 8.60 8.71
N TYR A 5 25.21 7.38 8.37
CA TYR A 5 24.95 6.34 9.36
C TYR A 5 26.28 6.00 10.08
N GLY A 6 26.19 5.59 11.34
CA GLY A 6 27.38 5.17 12.08
C GLY A 6 28.06 3.93 11.44
N PRO A 7 29.36 3.71 11.74
CA PRO A 7 30.12 2.58 11.19
C PRO A 7 29.53 1.21 11.55
N GLU A 8 28.70 1.14 12.59
CA GLU A 8 27.97 -0.07 12.99
C GLU A 8 26.97 -0.56 11.92
N TYR A 9 26.60 0.29 10.96
CA TYR A 9 25.70 -0.06 9.85
C TYR A 9 26.42 -0.36 8.52
N ASP A 10 27.74 -0.20 8.46
CA ASP A 10 28.50 -0.38 7.22
C ASP A 10 28.43 -1.83 6.72
N GLU A 11 28.58 -2.82 7.63
CA GLU A 11 28.47 -4.24 7.30
C GLU A 11 27.08 -4.57 6.74
N PHE A 12 26.02 -4.15 7.40
CA PHE A 12 24.64 -4.35 6.93
C PHE A 12 24.39 -3.70 5.57
N LYS A 13 24.92 -2.51 5.35
CA LYS A 13 24.81 -1.81 4.07
C LYS A 13 25.48 -2.57 2.94
N ASP A 14 26.65 -3.15 3.21
CA ASP A 14 27.39 -3.95 2.25
C ASP A 14 26.68 -5.29 1.97
N GLU A 15 26.04 -5.92 2.96
CA GLU A 15 25.17 -7.10 2.76
C GLU A 15 23.99 -6.78 1.83
N VAL A 16 23.32 -5.64 2.03
CA VAL A 16 22.21 -5.20 1.16
C VAL A 16 22.69 -5.00 -0.28
N ARG A 17 23.87 -4.38 -0.46
CA ARG A 17 24.47 -4.15 -1.79
C ARG A 17 24.88 -5.44 -2.48
N LEU A 18 25.45 -6.37 -1.73
CA LEU A 18 25.80 -7.69 -2.26
C LEU A 18 24.55 -8.41 -2.76
N PHE A 19 23.50 -8.45 -1.94
CA PHE A 19 22.22 -9.03 -2.35
C PHE A 19 21.66 -8.37 -3.62
N ILE A 20 21.74 -7.05 -3.73
CA ILE A 20 21.32 -6.31 -4.91
C ILE A 20 22.11 -6.76 -6.14
N THR A 21 23.43 -6.84 -6.03
CA THR A 21 24.31 -7.24 -7.13
C THR A 21 24.07 -8.70 -7.58
N GLU A 22 23.88 -9.61 -6.63
CA GLU A 22 23.59 -11.02 -6.92
C GLU A 22 22.22 -11.25 -7.58
N ASN A 23 21.33 -10.25 -7.49
CA ASN A 23 19.97 -10.32 -8.03
C ASN A 23 19.72 -9.35 -9.20
N GLU A 24 20.77 -8.80 -9.78
CA GLU A 24 20.64 -8.02 -11.00
C GLU A 24 20.01 -8.86 -12.12
N GLY A 25 19.04 -8.26 -12.83
CA GLY A 25 18.34 -8.91 -13.94
C GLY A 25 17.15 -9.81 -13.56
N VAL A 26 16.74 -9.82 -12.29
CA VAL A 26 15.50 -10.52 -11.88
C VAL A 26 14.32 -9.99 -12.69
N ASN A 27 13.61 -10.91 -13.35
CA ASN A 27 12.38 -10.66 -14.09
C ASN A 27 11.17 -11.16 -13.27
N LEU A 28 10.19 -10.29 -13.08
CA LEU A 28 8.98 -10.59 -12.28
C LEU A 28 7.81 -11.13 -13.12
N GLY A 29 8.00 -11.37 -14.43
CA GLY A 29 6.91 -11.72 -15.34
C GLY A 29 5.91 -10.58 -15.54
N ASP A 30 4.93 -10.80 -16.41
CA ASP A 30 3.97 -9.77 -16.82
C ASP A 30 2.76 -9.65 -15.87
N SER A 31 2.44 -10.70 -15.13
CA SER A 31 1.31 -10.71 -14.21
C SER A 31 1.68 -10.13 -12.84
N LEU A 32 0.75 -9.40 -12.24
CA LEU A 32 0.88 -8.94 -10.84
C LEU A 32 0.99 -10.10 -9.83
N ARG A 33 0.58 -11.29 -10.21
CA ARG A 33 0.59 -12.54 -9.42
C ARG A 33 1.37 -13.65 -10.12
N SER A 34 2.39 -13.30 -10.90
CA SER A 34 3.29 -14.28 -11.50
C SER A 34 4.03 -15.06 -10.40
N ARG A 35 4.45 -16.28 -10.70
CA ARG A 35 5.21 -17.09 -9.75
C ARG A 35 6.54 -16.42 -9.40
N GLU A 36 7.19 -15.86 -10.39
CA GLU A 36 8.47 -15.16 -10.25
C GLU A 36 8.35 -14.00 -9.27
N ARG A 37 7.22 -13.28 -9.31
CA ARG A 37 6.94 -12.15 -8.39
C ARG A 37 6.69 -12.65 -6.96
N ILE A 38 5.92 -13.72 -6.80
CA ILE A 38 5.65 -14.34 -5.49
C ILE A 38 6.95 -14.88 -4.88
N ASP A 39 7.77 -15.57 -5.66
CA ASP A 39 9.05 -16.12 -5.22
C ASP A 39 10.03 -15.00 -4.87
N TRP A 40 10.03 -13.89 -5.64
CA TRP A 40 10.83 -12.71 -5.32
C TRP A 40 10.41 -12.06 -3.99
N GLN A 41 9.11 -11.87 -3.77
CA GLN A 41 8.60 -11.36 -2.49
C GLN A 41 9.03 -12.25 -1.32
N GLN A 42 8.91 -13.58 -1.46
CA GLN A 42 9.36 -14.49 -0.43
C GLN A 42 10.86 -14.36 -0.17
N LYS A 43 11.68 -14.27 -1.23
CA LYS A 43 13.13 -14.05 -1.11
C LYS A 43 13.47 -12.78 -0.33
N LEU A 44 12.74 -11.68 -0.60
CA LEU A 44 12.93 -10.42 0.14
C LEU A 44 12.53 -10.56 1.62
N ILE A 45 11.49 -11.31 1.92
CA ILE A 45 11.08 -11.60 3.31
C ILE A 45 12.15 -12.43 4.02
N ASP A 46 12.64 -13.50 3.39
CA ASP A 46 13.62 -14.42 3.98
C ASP A 46 14.95 -13.74 4.34
N HIS A 47 15.34 -12.68 3.58
CA HIS A 47 16.53 -11.87 3.85
C HIS A 47 16.26 -10.65 4.75
N GLY A 48 15.02 -10.46 5.21
CA GLY A 48 14.65 -9.32 6.04
C GLY A 48 14.63 -7.98 5.33
N TYR A 49 14.52 -7.96 4.01
CA TYR A 49 14.43 -6.72 3.22
C TYR A 49 12.98 -6.29 2.98
N PHE A 50 12.04 -7.11 3.41
CA PHE A 50 10.61 -6.81 3.39
C PHE A 50 9.90 -7.45 4.59
N ALA A 51 8.80 -6.84 5.07
CA ALA A 51 7.98 -7.32 6.20
C ALA A 51 8.80 -7.62 7.48
N ARG A 52 9.83 -6.80 7.77
CA ARG A 52 10.79 -7.02 8.87
C ARG A 52 10.10 -7.20 10.22
N SER A 53 9.21 -6.31 10.59
CA SER A 53 8.52 -6.29 11.89
C SER A 53 7.29 -7.20 11.96
N THR A 54 6.87 -7.79 10.84
CA THR A 54 5.76 -8.75 10.84
C THR A 54 6.23 -10.08 11.45
N PRO A 55 5.51 -10.65 12.44
CA PRO A 55 5.90 -11.90 13.08
C PRO A 55 6.04 -13.07 12.09
N LYS A 56 7.02 -13.95 12.35
CA LYS A 56 7.27 -15.15 11.52
C LYS A 56 6.05 -16.06 11.40
N GLU A 57 5.28 -16.18 12.47
CA GLU A 57 4.06 -17.00 12.49
C GLU A 57 3.00 -16.54 11.49
N TYR A 58 3.02 -15.26 11.09
CA TYR A 58 2.16 -14.68 10.05
C TYR A 58 2.89 -14.48 8.71
N GLY A 59 4.09 -15.04 8.56
CA GLY A 59 4.82 -15.05 7.29
C GLY A 59 5.71 -13.83 7.04
N GLY A 60 6.00 -13.02 8.05
CA GLY A 60 7.00 -11.97 8.00
C GLY A 60 8.40 -12.46 8.35
N TYR A 61 9.37 -11.54 8.37
CA TYR A 61 10.75 -11.83 8.78
C TYR A 61 10.87 -12.04 10.31
N GLY A 62 10.05 -11.31 11.11
CA GLY A 62 10.02 -11.42 12.57
C GLY A 62 11.28 -10.90 13.25
N GLY A 63 11.91 -9.91 12.66
CA GLY A 63 13.04 -9.18 13.26
C GLY A 63 12.57 -7.95 14.03
N ASP A 64 13.51 -7.36 14.76
CA ASP A 64 13.29 -6.09 15.44
C ASP A 64 13.11 -4.95 14.42
N MET A 65 12.34 -3.93 14.84
CA MET A 65 12.16 -2.74 14.03
C MET A 65 13.36 -1.81 14.24
N ASP A 66 14.40 -1.96 13.40
CA ASP A 66 15.45 -0.96 13.26
C ASP A 66 15.10 0.02 12.14
N MET A 67 14.87 1.28 12.50
CA MET A 67 14.49 2.33 11.55
C MET A 67 15.65 2.69 10.62
N ILE A 68 16.90 2.60 11.09
CA ILE A 68 18.08 2.93 10.28
C ILE A 68 18.33 1.82 9.26
N GLU A 69 18.27 0.55 9.65
CA GLU A 69 18.35 -0.56 8.71
C GLU A 69 17.23 -0.52 7.66
N SER A 70 16.00 -0.24 8.08
CA SER A 70 14.86 -0.08 7.15
C SER A 70 15.10 1.04 6.14
N ARG A 71 15.71 2.13 6.58
CA ARG A 71 16.08 3.26 5.72
C ARG A 71 17.23 2.90 4.77
N ILE A 72 18.27 2.21 5.25
CA ILE A 72 19.38 1.70 4.40
C ILE A 72 18.84 0.81 3.29
N ILE A 73 17.96 -0.14 3.63
CA ILE A 73 17.31 -1.01 2.64
C ILE A 73 16.60 -0.16 1.58
N ALA A 74 15.75 0.76 2.02
CA ALA A 74 14.97 1.60 1.10
C ALA A 74 15.88 2.45 0.19
N GLU A 75 16.95 3.03 0.72
CA GLU A 75 17.90 3.85 -0.04
C GLU A 75 18.71 3.02 -1.05
N GLU A 76 19.26 1.87 -0.66
CA GLU A 76 20.06 1.05 -1.56
C GLU A 76 19.18 0.41 -2.67
N PHE A 77 17.97 -0.06 -2.33
CA PHE A 77 17.00 -0.50 -3.33
C PHE A 77 16.56 0.64 -4.27
N ALA A 78 16.39 1.86 -3.76
CA ALA A 78 16.02 3.01 -4.58
C ALA A 78 17.08 3.37 -5.63
N LYS A 79 18.38 3.19 -5.32
CA LYS A 79 19.52 3.43 -6.21
C LYS A 79 19.72 2.31 -7.23
N SER A 80 19.17 1.14 -6.98
CA SER A 80 19.35 -0.05 -7.81
C SER A 80 18.28 -0.17 -8.91
N ARG A 81 18.52 -1.13 -9.83
CA ARG A 81 17.55 -1.50 -10.88
C ARG A 81 16.78 -2.78 -10.57
N ILE A 82 17.06 -3.43 -9.43
CA ILE A 82 16.33 -4.64 -9.07
C ILE A 82 14.87 -4.29 -8.70
N PRO A 83 13.94 -5.24 -8.87
CA PRO A 83 12.56 -5.01 -8.51
C PRO A 83 12.41 -4.71 -7.02
N LYS A 84 11.68 -3.65 -6.70
CA LYS A 84 11.34 -3.29 -5.31
C LYS A 84 10.30 -4.26 -4.74
N PRO A 85 10.18 -4.37 -3.40
CA PRO A 85 9.09 -5.09 -2.77
C PRO A 85 7.74 -4.61 -3.30
N MET A 86 6.78 -5.51 -3.42
CA MET A 86 5.41 -5.13 -3.74
C MET A 86 4.86 -4.21 -2.63
N GLY A 87 4.13 -3.20 -3.06
CA GLY A 87 3.30 -2.37 -2.20
C GLY A 87 1.82 -2.66 -2.42
N GLY A 88 1.00 -1.72 -2.02
CA GLY A 88 -0.44 -1.72 -2.22
C GLY A 88 -1.23 -1.78 -0.92
N GLN A 89 -2.54 -1.53 -1.04
CA GLN A 89 -3.43 -1.32 0.10
C GLN A 89 -3.46 -2.51 1.07
N GLY A 90 -3.39 -3.75 0.56
CA GLY A 90 -3.33 -4.94 1.40
C GLY A 90 -2.10 -4.96 2.31
N ILE A 91 -0.93 -4.72 1.73
CA ILE A 91 0.36 -4.79 2.45
C ILE A 91 0.52 -3.60 3.40
N GLN A 92 0.27 -2.38 2.90
CA GLN A 92 0.59 -1.15 3.62
C GLN A 92 -0.47 -0.75 4.65
N MET A 93 -1.72 -1.18 4.45
CA MET A 93 -2.86 -0.75 5.27
C MET A 93 -3.51 -1.93 5.99
N LEU A 94 -3.91 -3.00 5.26
CA LEU A 94 -4.67 -4.10 5.86
C LEU A 94 -3.81 -5.00 6.74
N VAL A 95 -2.60 -5.37 6.32
CA VAL A 95 -1.72 -6.23 7.15
C VAL A 95 -1.50 -5.64 8.53
N PRO A 96 -1.06 -4.38 8.71
CA PRO A 96 -0.92 -3.81 10.05
C PRO A 96 -2.25 -3.68 10.78
N THR A 97 -3.36 -3.40 10.08
CA THR A 97 -4.71 -3.38 10.69
C THR A 97 -5.09 -4.76 11.24
N LEU A 98 -4.83 -5.83 10.50
CA LEU A 98 -5.11 -7.19 10.97
C LEU A 98 -4.20 -7.60 12.12
N LEU A 99 -2.92 -7.21 12.11
CA LEU A 99 -2.02 -7.47 13.24
C LEU A 99 -2.53 -6.83 14.53
N GLU A 100 -3.11 -5.63 14.45
CA GLU A 100 -3.65 -4.90 15.60
C GLU A 100 -5.06 -5.37 16.02
N LEU A 101 -5.97 -5.56 15.07
CA LEU A 101 -7.41 -5.68 15.32
C LEU A 101 -8.07 -6.94 14.75
N GLY A 102 -7.35 -7.72 13.93
CA GLY A 102 -7.85 -8.96 13.35
C GLY A 102 -7.90 -10.12 14.34
N SER A 103 -8.77 -11.10 14.09
CA SER A 103 -8.75 -12.37 14.82
C SER A 103 -7.52 -13.20 14.43
N GLU A 104 -7.17 -14.18 15.27
CA GLU A 104 -6.04 -15.07 15.00
C GLU A 104 -6.24 -15.87 13.71
N GLU A 105 -7.49 -16.27 13.42
CA GLU A 105 -7.85 -16.92 12.16
C GLU A 105 -7.63 -16.02 10.96
N GLN A 106 -8.03 -14.74 11.05
CA GLN A 106 -7.83 -13.75 10.00
C GLN A 106 -6.35 -13.45 9.77
N LYS A 107 -5.56 -13.30 10.83
CA LYS A 107 -4.11 -13.09 10.74
C LYS A 107 -3.44 -14.25 9.99
N LYS A 108 -3.74 -15.49 10.39
CA LYS A 108 -3.19 -16.70 9.77
C LYS A 108 -3.64 -16.89 8.32
N ALA A 109 -4.92 -16.58 8.03
CA ALA A 109 -5.47 -16.75 6.70
C ALA A 109 -4.97 -15.72 5.69
N PHE A 110 -4.81 -14.45 6.10
CA PHE A 110 -4.65 -13.36 5.15
C PHE A 110 -3.28 -12.69 5.14
N ILE A 111 -2.52 -12.67 6.26
CA ILE A 111 -1.29 -11.87 6.30
C ILE A 111 -0.23 -12.47 5.37
N LYS A 112 0.14 -13.73 5.54
CA LYS A 112 1.18 -14.36 4.71
C LYS A 112 0.89 -14.28 3.21
N PRO A 113 -0.29 -14.68 2.69
CA PRO A 113 -0.57 -14.61 1.25
C PRO A 113 -0.62 -13.17 0.74
N THR A 114 -0.99 -12.18 1.59
CA THR A 114 -0.95 -10.76 1.23
C THR A 114 0.49 -10.27 1.10
N LEU A 115 1.36 -10.57 2.06
CA LEU A 115 2.79 -10.19 2.01
C LEU A 115 3.50 -10.77 0.79
N ARG A 116 3.13 -11.97 0.37
CA ARG A 116 3.69 -12.65 -0.81
C ARG A 116 3.11 -12.15 -2.13
N GLY A 117 2.06 -11.33 -2.10
CA GLY A 117 1.37 -10.88 -3.32
C GLY A 117 0.46 -11.94 -3.95
N GLU A 118 0.14 -13.01 -3.24
CA GLU A 118 -0.83 -14.03 -3.66
C GLU A 118 -2.26 -13.50 -3.60
N ILE A 119 -2.53 -12.61 -2.63
CA ILE A 119 -3.81 -11.89 -2.49
C ILE A 119 -3.57 -10.40 -2.67
N ILE A 120 -4.21 -9.83 -3.67
CA ILE A 120 -4.28 -8.38 -3.91
C ILE A 120 -5.58 -7.87 -3.31
N TRP A 121 -5.52 -6.76 -2.60
CA TRP A 121 -6.65 -6.13 -1.94
C TRP A 121 -7.03 -4.80 -2.59
N CYS A 122 -8.33 -4.50 -2.55
CA CYS A 122 -8.85 -3.17 -2.82
C CYS A 122 -9.59 -2.63 -1.59
N GLN A 123 -9.82 -1.32 -1.57
CA GLN A 123 -10.47 -0.60 -0.48
C GLN A 123 -11.87 -0.14 -0.90
N GLY A 124 -12.90 -0.62 -0.21
CA GLY A 124 -14.29 -0.26 -0.43
C GLY A 124 -14.79 0.75 0.61
N TYR A 125 -14.34 2.01 0.56
CA TYR A 125 -14.73 3.05 1.53
C TYR A 125 -15.72 4.03 0.94
N SER A 126 -15.28 4.88 0.02
CA SER A 126 -16.06 5.97 -0.55
C SER A 126 -17.27 5.47 -1.34
N GLU A 127 -18.35 6.24 -1.28
CA GLU A 127 -19.56 6.07 -2.08
C GLU A 127 -19.84 7.34 -2.89
N PRO A 128 -20.69 7.32 -3.92
CA PRO A 128 -20.99 8.51 -4.73
C PRO A 128 -21.36 9.75 -3.91
N ASN A 129 -22.04 9.54 -2.77
CA ASN A 129 -22.48 10.62 -1.89
C ASN A 129 -21.75 10.67 -0.55
N SER A 130 -20.74 9.83 -0.32
CA SER A 130 -20.03 9.70 0.97
C SER A 130 -18.54 9.54 0.74
N GLY A 131 -17.83 10.64 0.52
CA GLY A 131 -16.39 10.74 0.43
C GLY A 131 -15.80 11.42 1.66
N SER A 132 -15.81 12.76 1.70
CA SER A 132 -15.32 13.52 2.87
C SER A 132 -16.14 13.26 4.13
N ASP A 133 -17.47 13.12 4.02
CA ASP A 133 -18.31 12.61 5.10
C ASP A 133 -18.48 11.10 4.97
N LEU A 134 -17.38 10.35 5.11
CA LEU A 134 -17.34 8.91 4.97
C LEU A 134 -18.32 8.20 5.94
N ALA A 135 -18.52 8.77 7.13
CA ALA A 135 -19.44 8.19 8.12
C ALA A 135 -20.92 8.18 7.65
N SER A 136 -21.25 8.87 6.57
CA SER A 136 -22.59 8.84 5.95
C SER A 136 -22.79 7.74 4.91
N LEU A 137 -21.86 6.78 4.81
CA LEU A 137 -21.96 5.65 3.88
C LEU A 137 -23.27 4.86 4.06
N GLN A 138 -23.79 4.35 2.93
CA GLN A 138 -25.11 3.71 2.85
C GLN A 138 -25.05 2.24 2.44
N THR A 139 -23.91 1.72 1.94
CA THR A 139 -23.77 0.30 1.64
C THR A 139 -24.15 -0.52 2.86
N LYS A 140 -25.19 -1.34 2.75
CA LYS A 140 -25.76 -2.12 3.86
C LYS A 140 -25.03 -3.43 4.05
N GLY A 141 -24.92 -3.88 5.30
CA GLY A 141 -24.54 -5.23 5.68
C GLY A 141 -25.57 -5.77 6.68
N GLU A 142 -26.37 -6.72 6.26
CA GLU A 142 -27.38 -7.37 7.09
C GLU A 142 -26.94 -8.78 7.44
N LEU A 143 -27.06 -9.18 8.70
CA LEU A 143 -26.71 -10.53 9.15
C LEU A 143 -27.92 -11.44 9.01
N ASP A 144 -27.77 -12.51 8.22
CA ASP A 144 -28.75 -13.57 7.98
C ASP A 144 -28.13 -14.92 8.36
N GLY A 145 -28.44 -15.38 9.57
CA GLY A 145 -27.82 -16.57 10.12
C GLY A 145 -26.30 -16.37 10.37
N ASP A 146 -25.49 -17.11 9.65
CA ASP A 146 -24.04 -17.10 9.72
C ASP A 146 -23.36 -16.37 8.52
N GLU A 147 -24.16 -15.61 7.76
CA GLU A 147 -23.71 -14.84 6.61
C GLU A 147 -24.07 -13.36 6.70
N TRP A 148 -23.21 -12.48 6.18
CA TRP A 148 -23.56 -11.10 5.84
C TRP A 148 -24.14 -11.05 4.44
N ILE A 149 -25.26 -10.31 4.27
CA ILE A 149 -25.80 -9.92 2.97
C ILE A 149 -25.46 -8.46 2.73
N ILE A 150 -24.73 -8.18 1.65
CA ILE A 150 -24.20 -6.84 1.35
C ILE A 150 -24.88 -6.29 0.12
N ASN A 151 -25.42 -5.05 0.23
CA ASN A 151 -26.07 -4.31 -0.85
C ASN A 151 -25.60 -2.86 -0.87
N GLY A 152 -25.16 -2.37 -2.02
CA GLY A 152 -24.75 -0.97 -2.18
C GLY A 152 -23.73 -0.76 -3.29
N GLN A 153 -23.05 0.38 -3.22
CA GLN A 153 -22.08 0.78 -4.24
C GLN A 153 -20.88 1.47 -3.58
N LYS A 154 -19.69 1.13 -4.04
CA LYS A 154 -18.44 1.84 -3.73
C LYS A 154 -17.88 2.50 -4.99
N ILE A 155 -17.16 3.60 -4.81
CA ILE A 155 -16.54 4.36 -5.89
C ILE A 155 -15.08 4.71 -5.53
N TRP A 156 -14.29 5.05 -6.53
CA TRP A 156 -12.86 5.34 -6.42
C TRP A 156 -12.05 4.16 -5.90
N THR A 157 -12.57 2.94 -6.08
CA THR A 157 -11.93 1.71 -5.62
C THR A 157 -10.75 1.38 -6.53
N SER A 158 -9.54 1.77 -6.08
CA SER A 158 -8.30 1.46 -6.81
C SER A 158 -8.09 -0.04 -6.89
N THR A 159 -7.55 -0.50 -8.02
CA THR A 159 -7.15 -1.91 -8.26
C THR A 159 -8.26 -2.95 -8.19
N ALA A 160 -9.54 -2.59 -7.99
CA ALA A 160 -10.63 -3.55 -7.80
C ALA A 160 -10.71 -4.63 -8.90
N LYS A 161 -10.43 -4.27 -10.16
CA LYS A 161 -10.44 -5.21 -11.30
C LYS A 161 -9.37 -6.31 -11.21
N PHE A 162 -8.37 -6.18 -10.33
CA PHE A 162 -7.28 -7.14 -10.15
C PHE A 162 -7.29 -7.77 -8.75
N ALA A 163 -8.11 -7.22 -7.83
CA ALA A 163 -8.14 -7.62 -6.44
C ALA A 163 -8.89 -8.95 -6.27
N GLN A 164 -8.40 -9.80 -5.38
CA GLN A 164 -9.07 -11.01 -4.93
C GLN A 164 -9.95 -10.74 -3.71
N MET A 165 -9.61 -9.70 -2.94
CA MET A 165 -10.30 -9.35 -1.71
C MET A 165 -10.52 -7.85 -1.62
N CYS A 166 -11.58 -7.45 -0.95
CA CYS A 166 -11.87 -6.07 -0.60
C CYS A 166 -12.01 -5.92 0.91
N PHE A 167 -11.37 -4.93 1.50
CA PHE A 167 -11.72 -4.50 2.83
C PHE A 167 -12.71 -3.33 2.73
N CYS A 168 -13.91 -3.54 3.25
CA CYS A 168 -15.06 -2.70 2.95
C CYS A 168 -15.76 -2.19 4.22
N LEU A 169 -16.16 -0.92 4.21
CA LEU A 169 -17.02 -0.35 5.24
C LEU A 169 -18.48 -0.49 4.83
N VAL A 170 -19.28 -1.04 5.74
CA VAL A 170 -20.73 -1.24 5.53
C VAL A 170 -21.54 -0.72 6.71
N ARG A 171 -22.78 -0.31 6.46
CA ARG A 171 -23.75 0.10 7.47
C ARG A 171 -24.44 -1.15 8.01
N THR A 172 -24.14 -1.54 9.26
CA THR A 172 -24.74 -2.71 9.93
C THR A 172 -25.75 -2.33 11.00
N GLU A 173 -25.66 -1.09 11.56
CA GLU A 173 -26.57 -0.57 12.58
C GLU A 173 -27.18 0.76 12.08
N PRO A 174 -28.28 0.73 11.31
CA PRO A 174 -28.85 1.94 10.70
C PRO A 174 -29.38 2.94 11.72
N ASP A 175 -29.85 2.47 12.88
CA ASP A 175 -30.42 3.31 13.95
C ASP A 175 -29.38 3.86 14.93
N ALA A 176 -28.13 3.41 14.84
CA ALA A 176 -27.05 3.88 15.70
C ALA A 176 -26.51 5.25 15.23
N PRO A 177 -25.83 6.02 16.11
CA PRO A 177 -25.06 7.19 15.66
C PRO A 177 -24.12 6.82 14.52
N LYS A 178 -23.99 7.68 13.51
CA LYS A 178 -23.40 7.33 12.20
C LYS A 178 -22.02 6.65 12.27
N HIS A 179 -21.16 7.02 13.24
CA HIS A 179 -19.84 6.40 13.42
C HIS A 179 -19.92 5.02 14.11
N GLN A 180 -20.97 4.76 14.89
CA GLN A 180 -21.18 3.50 15.63
C GLN A 180 -22.00 2.48 14.84
N GLY A 181 -22.51 2.87 13.68
CA GLY A 181 -23.33 2.00 12.83
C GLY A 181 -22.55 1.32 11.70
N ILE A 182 -21.22 1.42 11.68
CA ILE A 182 -20.36 0.94 10.61
C ILE A 182 -19.61 -0.31 11.06
N SER A 183 -19.54 -1.31 10.20
CA SER A 183 -18.66 -2.49 10.36
C SER A 183 -17.64 -2.58 9.24
N TYR A 184 -16.55 -3.29 9.49
CA TYR A 184 -15.44 -3.49 8.56
C TYR A 184 -15.43 -4.95 8.12
N LEU A 185 -15.70 -5.23 6.84
CA LEU A 185 -15.84 -6.57 6.29
C LEU A 185 -14.75 -6.89 5.28
N LEU A 186 -14.30 -8.14 5.28
CA LEU A 186 -13.39 -8.70 4.29
C LEU A 186 -14.20 -9.47 3.25
N ILE A 187 -14.29 -8.95 2.02
CA ILE A 187 -15.18 -9.45 0.97
C ILE A 187 -14.35 -10.09 -0.13
N PRO A 188 -14.54 -11.39 -0.46
CA PRO A 188 -13.98 -11.98 -1.67
C PRO A 188 -14.57 -11.31 -2.91
N MET A 189 -13.72 -10.88 -3.85
CA MET A 189 -14.16 -10.12 -5.04
C MET A 189 -14.75 -11.00 -6.14
N ASP A 190 -14.65 -12.31 -6.02
CA ASP A 190 -15.28 -13.32 -6.88
C ASP A 190 -16.67 -13.77 -6.36
N SER A 191 -17.16 -13.17 -5.26
CA SER A 191 -18.49 -13.47 -4.71
C SER A 191 -19.59 -13.14 -5.73
N PRO A 192 -20.61 -14.01 -5.90
CA PRO A 192 -21.77 -13.70 -6.73
C PRO A 192 -22.42 -12.38 -6.31
N GLY A 193 -22.86 -11.58 -7.30
CA GLY A 193 -23.51 -10.30 -7.04
C GLY A 193 -22.54 -9.10 -7.02
N ILE A 194 -21.24 -9.30 -7.21
CA ILE A 194 -20.28 -8.20 -7.37
C ILE A 194 -20.13 -7.85 -8.85
N GLU A 195 -20.32 -6.57 -9.17
CA GLU A 195 -20.04 -6.01 -10.49
C GLU A 195 -18.99 -4.89 -10.36
N ILE A 196 -17.95 -4.94 -11.19
CA ILE A 196 -16.85 -3.96 -11.20
C ILE A 196 -16.93 -3.17 -12.52
N ARG A 197 -17.04 -1.84 -12.42
CA ARG A 197 -17.06 -0.94 -13.58
C ARG A 197 -15.86 0.00 -13.54
N PRO A 198 -14.90 -0.12 -14.47
CA PRO A 198 -13.76 0.79 -14.53
C PRO A 198 -14.20 2.23 -14.84
N ILE A 199 -13.60 3.20 -14.15
CA ILE A 199 -13.79 4.63 -14.40
C ILE A 199 -12.70 5.11 -15.34
N MET A 200 -13.07 5.49 -16.56
CA MET A 200 -12.12 6.02 -17.54
C MET A 200 -11.68 7.42 -17.13
N GLN A 201 -10.38 7.61 -16.96
CA GLN A 201 -9.76 8.90 -16.66
C GLN A 201 -9.42 9.65 -17.95
N MET A 202 -9.22 10.97 -17.85
CA MET A 202 -8.81 11.81 -18.98
C MET A 202 -7.44 11.45 -19.57
N THR A 203 -6.64 10.68 -18.84
CA THR A 203 -5.36 10.11 -19.30
C THR A 203 -5.52 8.89 -20.22
N GLY A 204 -6.75 8.37 -20.37
CA GLY A 204 -7.04 7.13 -21.09
C GLY A 204 -6.78 5.86 -20.29
N THR A 205 -6.42 5.96 -18.98
CA THR A 205 -6.29 4.84 -18.06
C THR A 205 -7.56 4.66 -17.23
N ALA A 206 -7.71 3.52 -16.55
CA ALA A 206 -8.83 3.22 -15.65
C ALA A 206 -8.28 2.59 -14.36
N ASP A 207 -7.69 3.42 -13.50
CA ASP A 207 -7.08 3.00 -12.25
C ASP A 207 -8.10 2.86 -11.12
N PHE A 208 -9.23 3.58 -11.22
CA PHE A 208 -10.31 3.56 -10.27
C PHE A 208 -11.52 2.82 -10.82
N ASN A 209 -12.33 2.29 -9.91
CA ASN A 209 -13.52 1.53 -10.28
C ASN A 209 -14.71 1.92 -9.41
N GLU A 210 -15.90 1.75 -9.96
CA GLU A 210 -17.13 1.55 -9.19
C GLU A 210 -17.27 0.05 -8.90
N VAL A 211 -17.74 -0.27 -7.71
CA VAL A 211 -18.01 -1.66 -7.30
C VAL A 211 -19.44 -1.71 -6.76
N PHE A 212 -20.27 -2.51 -7.40
CA PHE A 212 -21.67 -2.73 -7.02
C PHE A 212 -21.80 -4.05 -6.30
N PHE A 213 -22.55 -4.06 -5.22
CA PHE A 213 -22.90 -5.24 -4.43
C PHE A 213 -24.41 -5.44 -4.48
N THR A 214 -24.84 -6.60 -4.96
CA THR A 214 -26.27 -6.99 -5.05
C THR A 214 -26.42 -8.36 -4.40
N ASP A 215 -26.99 -8.38 -3.19
CA ASP A 215 -27.20 -9.59 -2.38
C ASP A 215 -25.92 -10.44 -2.20
N VAL A 216 -24.77 -9.78 -2.05
CA VAL A 216 -23.49 -10.45 -1.89
C VAL A 216 -23.43 -11.12 -0.52
N ARG A 217 -23.22 -12.44 -0.51
CA ARG A 217 -23.15 -13.24 0.72
C ARG A 217 -21.72 -13.60 1.06
N ILE A 218 -21.34 -13.35 2.31
CA ILE A 218 -20.03 -13.72 2.85
C ILE A 218 -20.18 -14.23 4.29
N PRO A 219 -19.26 -15.08 4.79
CA PRO A 219 -19.32 -15.59 6.14
C PRO A 219 -19.36 -14.48 7.22
N ALA A 220 -20.13 -14.66 8.27
CA ALA A 220 -20.22 -13.74 9.40
C ALA A 220 -18.85 -13.48 10.05
N THR A 221 -17.93 -14.45 9.98
CA THR A 221 -16.56 -14.35 10.51
C THR A 221 -15.65 -13.40 9.75
N ASN A 222 -16.07 -12.90 8.58
CA ASN A 222 -15.30 -11.96 7.76
C ASN A 222 -15.35 -10.51 8.30
N ILE A 223 -15.87 -10.29 9.49
CA ILE A 223 -15.83 -8.99 10.18
C ILE A 223 -14.51 -8.80 10.91
N VAL A 224 -13.86 -7.65 10.76
CA VAL A 224 -12.69 -7.23 11.54
C VAL A 224 -13.14 -6.39 12.72
N GLY A 225 -12.73 -6.79 13.93
CA GLY A 225 -13.24 -6.21 15.16
C GLY A 225 -14.67 -6.66 15.46
N LYS A 226 -15.45 -5.81 16.12
CA LYS A 226 -16.85 -6.10 16.46
C LYS A 226 -17.81 -5.37 15.55
N ARG A 227 -19.04 -5.90 15.46
CA ARG A 227 -20.15 -5.24 14.78
C ARG A 227 -20.37 -3.83 15.34
N GLY A 228 -20.47 -2.83 14.46
CA GLY A 228 -20.58 -1.41 14.84
C GLY A 228 -19.25 -0.71 15.16
N GLU A 229 -18.13 -1.43 15.29
CA GLU A 229 -16.80 -0.85 15.58
C GLU A 229 -15.95 -0.56 14.32
N GLY A 230 -16.51 -0.72 13.13
CA GLY A 230 -15.79 -0.54 11.87
C GLY A 230 -15.17 0.83 11.67
N TRP A 231 -15.73 1.87 12.28
CA TRP A 231 -15.12 3.20 12.27
C TRP A 231 -13.76 3.26 12.98
N LYS A 232 -13.64 2.55 14.10
CA LYS A 232 -12.36 2.40 14.82
C LYS A 232 -11.33 1.67 13.95
N VAL A 233 -11.74 0.57 13.32
CA VAL A 233 -10.88 -0.20 12.41
C VAL A 233 -10.46 0.64 11.20
N ALA A 234 -11.38 1.41 10.60
CA ALA A 234 -11.09 2.31 9.50
C ALA A 234 -10.06 3.39 9.87
N ASN A 235 -10.17 3.98 11.06
CA ASN A 235 -9.19 4.96 11.53
C ASN A 235 -7.80 4.36 11.72
N ALA A 236 -7.70 3.15 12.27
CA ALA A 236 -6.43 2.43 12.34
C ALA A 236 -5.84 2.21 10.93
N THR A 237 -6.65 1.68 10.00
CA THR A 237 -6.25 1.48 8.60
C THR A 237 -5.74 2.77 7.93
N LEU A 238 -6.46 3.89 8.11
CA LEU A 238 -6.08 5.19 7.53
C LEU A 238 -4.85 5.82 8.21
N SER A 239 -4.54 5.45 9.45
CA SER A 239 -3.30 5.90 10.11
C SER A 239 -2.06 5.31 9.42
N TYR A 240 -2.13 4.07 8.99
CA TYR A 240 -1.06 3.41 8.22
C TYR A 240 -0.93 3.99 6.80
N GLU A 241 -2.03 4.38 6.17
CA GLU A 241 -2.01 5.03 4.84
C GLU A 241 -1.19 6.32 4.87
N ARG A 242 -1.38 7.15 5.89
CA ARG A 242 -0.67 8.44 6.00
C ARG A 242 0.84 8.29 6.01
N GLY A 243 1.36 7.23 6.63
CA GLY A 243 2.79 6.92 6.64
C GLY A 243 3.35 6.56 5.26
N SER A 244 2.52 6.03 4.36
CA SER A 244 2.95 5.60 3.02
C SER A 244 2.95 6.72 1.97
N LEU A 245 2.25 7.84 2.21
CA LEU A 245 2.09 8.93 1.24
C LEU A 245 3.34 9.81 1.08
N ALA A 246 4.27 9.75 2.01
CA ALA A 246 5.44 10.64 2.08
C ALA A 246 6.77 9.89 1.96
N ASP A 247 6.92 8.96 1.01
CA ASP A 247 8.22 8.32 0.77
C ASP A 247 9.23 9.34 0.19
N PRO A 248 10.24 9.76 0.98
CA PRO A 248 11.24 10.72 0.53
C PRO A 248 12.08 10.20 -0.64
N ASN A 249 12.24 8.87 -0.77
CA ASN A 249 13.02 8.27 -1.85
C ASN A 249 12.38 8.49 -3.23
N VAL A 250 11.05 8.54 -3.31
CA VAL A 250 10.34 8.89 -4.55
C VAL A 250 10.69 10.32 -4.99
N MET A 251 10.72 11.25 -4.05
CA MET A 251 11.08 12.65 -4.35
C MET A 251 12.56 12.79 -4.70
N MET A 252 13.44 12.08 -3.99
CA MET A 252 14.87 12.03 -4.31
C MET A 252 15.13 11.53 -5.72
N ASN A 253 14.52 10.41 -6.12
CA ASN A 253 14.69 9.86 -7.47
C ASN A 253 14.19 10.81 -8.55
N ARG A 254 13.04 11.47 -8.34
CA ARG A 254 12.54 12.50 -9.26
C ARG A 254 13.49 13.68 -9.37
N MET A 255 14.08 14.09 -8.25
CA MET A 255 15.07 15.17 -8.23
C MET A 255 16.33 14.79 -9.00
N TYR A 256 16.87 13.58 -8.81
CA TYR A 256 18.03 13.10 -9.60
C TYR A 256 17.71 13.02 -11.08
N ALA A 257 16.56 12.49 -11.48
CA ALA A 257 16.13 12.49 -12.87
C ALA A 257 16.02 13.90 -13.46
N LEU A 258 15.52 14.87 -12.68
CA LEU A 258 15.49 16.28 -13.09
C LEU A 258 16.88 16.87 -13.25
N ILE A 259 17.82 16.57 -12.36
CA ILE A 259 19.22 17.02 -12.44
C ILE A 259 19.85 16.46 -13.72
N ASP A 260 19.65 15.17 -14.01
CA ASP A 260 20.21 14.54 -15.20
C ASP A 260 19.62 15.13 -16.48
N LEU A 261 18.31 15.38 -16.52
CA LEU A 261 17.65 16.09 -17.61
C LEU A 261 18.22 17.49 -17.80
N MET A 262 18.40 18.25 -16.72
CA MET A 262 18.97 19.61 -16.79
C MET A 262 20.44 19.63 -17.21
N LYS A 263 21.19 18.53 -17.02
CA LYS A 263 22.57 18.38 -17.51
C LYS A 263 22.61 18.02 -18.99
N SER A 264 21.63 17.28 -19.51
CA SER A 264 21.58 16.83 -20.90
C SER A 264 20.96 17.87 -21.84
N GLU A 265 19.96 18.62 -21.36
CA GLU A 265 19.23 19.60 -22.17
C GLU A 265 19.92 20.97 -22.25
N THR A 266 19.75 21.62 -23.41
CA THR A 266 20.29 22.97 -23.65
C THR A 266 19.19 23.94 -24.06
N ILE A 267 19.33 25.21 -23.66
CA ILE A 267 18.53 26.35 -24.13
C ILE A 267 19.49 27.43 -24.62
N ASP A 268 19.37 27.84 -25.87
CA ASP A 268 20.27 28.81 -26.52
C ASP A 268 21.76 28.38 -26.47
N GLY A 269 22.02 27.06 -26.62
CA GLY A 269 23.38 26.49 -26.65
C GLY A 269 24.03 26.32 -25.26
N GLU A 270 23.37 26.70 -24.16
CA GLU A 270 23.85 26.53 -22.78
C GLU A 270 23.04 25.48 -22.07
N ARG A 271 23.70 24.60 -21.29
CA ARG A 271 22.98 23.57 -20.51
C ARG A 271 22.03 24.22 -19.52
N VAL A 272 20.83 23.64 -19.36
CA VAL A 272 19.79 24.16 -18.46
C VAL A 272 20.29 24.30 -17.03
N ILE A 273 21.13 23.35 -16.56
CA ILE A 273 21.68 23.38 -15.20
C ILE A 273 22.64 24.55 -14.95
N ASP A 274 23.29 25.09 -15.96
CA ASP A 274 24.24 26.18 -15.87
C ASP A 274 23.55 27.56 -15.85
N LYS A 275 22.28 27.63 -16.31
CA LYS A 275 21.50 28.87 -16.31
C LYS A 275 21.06 29.25 -14.87
N PRO A 276 21.43 30.44 -14.37
CA PRO A 276 21.21 30.80 -12.95
C PRO A 276 19.78 30.72 -12.49
N ALA A 277 18.81 31.12 -13.32
CA ALA A 277 17.39 31.10 -12.97
C ALA A 277 16.83 29.67 -12.72
N TYR A 278 17.27 28.69 -13.51
CA TYR A 278 16.86 27.28 -13.35
C TYR A 278 17.63 26.63 -12.20
N ARG A 279 18.92 26.92 -12.08
CA ARG A 279 19.75 26.42 -11.00
C ARG A 279 19.26 26.87 -9.62
N ASP A 280 18.85 28.12 -9.44
CA ASP A 280 18.28 28.63 -8.19
C ASP A 280 17.01 27.85 -7.81
N ARG A 281 16.12 27.62 -8.79
CA ARG A 281 14.90 26.84 -8.57
C ARG A 281 15.22 25.38 -8.16
N LEU A 282 16.16 24.75 -8.84
CA LEU A 282 16.62 23.41 -8.53
C LEU A 282 17.16 23.32 -7.09
N LEU A 283 18.01 24.24 -6.67
CA LEU A 283 18.58 24.28 -5.31
C LEU A 283 17.51 24.43 -4.23
N ARG A 284 16.47 25.23 -4.49
CA ARG A 284 15.31 25.36 -3.57
C ARG A 284 14.52 24.07 -3.44
N VAL A 285 14.30 23.36 -4.55
CA VAL A 285 13.63 22.06 -4.54
C VAL A 285 14.51 21.04 -3.80
N GLN A 286 15.80 21.00 -4.10
CA GLN A 286 16.77 20.11 -3.45
C GLN A 286 16.78 20.31 -1.92
N GLY A 287 16.83 21.54 -1.44
CA GLY A 287 16.77 21.83 0.00
C GLY A 287 15.51 21.28 0.67
N ARG A 288 14.35 21.38 0.01
CA ARG A 288 13.08 20.83 0.53
C ARG A 288 13.06 19.30 0.53
N VAL A 289 13.57 18.67 -0.52
CA VAL A 289 13.63 17.20 -0.62
C VAL A 289 14.59 16.62 0.41
N LEU A 290 15.75 17.23 0.61
CA LEU A 290 16.70 16.85 1.66
C LEU A 290 16.12 17.02 3.06
N ALA A 291 15.39 18.11 3.32
CA ALA A 291 14.70 18.32 4.59
C ALA A 291 13.63 17.26 4.83
N LEU A 292 12.88 16.84 3.80
CA LEU A 292 11.90 15.74 3.90
C LEU A 292 12.57 14.40 4.20
N GLN A 293 13.77 14.16 3.65
CA GLN A 293 14.54 12.93 3.89
C GLN A 293 15.07 12.86 5.33
N SER A 294 15.33 14.01 5.96
CA SER A 294 15.93 14.09 7.30
C SER A 294 14.90 14.13 8.44
N ASN A 295 13.61 14.26 8.12
CA ASN A 295 12.50 14.21 9.07
C ASN A 295 11.89 12.80 9.17
#